data_3825ae08127c01e8fa74f744a131fde6
#
_entry.id   3825ae08127c01e8fa74f744a131fde6
#
_cell.length_a   1.000
_cell.length_b   1.000
_cell.length_c   1.000
_cell.angle_alpha   90.00
_cell.angle_beta   90.00
_cell.angle_gamma   90.00
#
_symmetry.space_group_name_H-M   'P 1'
#
loop_
_entity.id
_entity.type
_entity.pdbx_description
1 polymer ?
#
loop_
_entity_poly.entity_id
_entity_poly.type
_entity_poly.pdbx_seq_one_letter_code
_entity_poly.pdbx_strand_id
1 'polypeptide(L)'
;MSKQGHKASVQVSPGEGAFGPIYRSFLSPEHLVERPHEGIHTMYELMEEARKRFGDKKNIAWRDIVDEHQEQKVVTKKIGDEEVKETKTWTYYELSPYKYITINEFFKTVDEFASGMHQLGLNQKTVFNIFASTNVSWQVAAQSCFRQGITFCTSYDTLGPEGLQVSLEEPEVQGIFTNAQHLKVLEKIIDQTPLLRVVIYDGEADENILNRIHSKISGRPNAVLIHYDEVIRNGKQNMVGPAPTQGKDVACIMYTSGSTGKPKGVILTNDNLIA
;
A
#
# COMPACT_ATOMS: atom_id res chain seq x y z
N MET A 1 -7.68 44.72 -11.52
CA MET A 1 -7.60 43.96 -10.26
C MET A 1 -6.41 43.04 -10.36
N SER A 2 -5.30 43.36 -9.70
CA SER A 2 -4.08 42.53 -9.69
C SER A 2 -4.38 41.24 -8.91
N LYS A 3 -4.15 40.08 -9.54
CA LYS A 3 -4.12 38.79 -8.86
C LYS A 3 -2.97 38.85 -7.84
N GLN A 4 -3.26 39.11 -6.58
CA GLN A 4 -2.31 38.87 -5.50
C GLN A 4 -2.01 37.37 -5.51
N GLY A 5 -0.81 37.01 -5.98
CA GLY A 5 -0.31 35.64 -5.90
C GLY A 5 -0.21 35.28 -4.42
N HIS A 6 -0.98 34.26 -3.98
CA HIS A 6 -0.82 33.72 -2.64
C HIS A 6 0.60 33.14 -2.52
N LYS A 7 1.41 33.72 -1.62
CA LYS A 7 2.72 33.13 -1.29
C LYS A 7 2.46 31.79 -0.60
N ALA A 8 2.84 30.70 -1.25
CA ALA A 8 2.67 29.36 -0.68
C ALA A 8 3.69 29.05 0.43
N SER A 9 4.82 29.77 0.46
CA SER A 9 5.89 29.59 1.43
C SER A 9 6.54 30.90 1.83
N VAL A 10 7.16 30.92 2.99
CA VAL A 10 7.99 32.03 3.50
C VAL A 10 9.40 31.52 3.82
N GLN A 11 10.39 32.33 3.56
CA GLN A 11 11.75 32.05 3.97
C GLN A 11 11.89 32.28 5.47
N VAL A 12 12.32 31.26 6.22
CA VAL A 12 12.48 31.30 7.67
C VAL A 12 13.93 31.33 8.12
N SER A 13 14.88 30.97 7.22
CA SER A 13 16.31 31.11 7.46
C SER A 13 17.03 31.43 6.17
N PRO A 14 18.08 32.28 6.18
CA PRO A 14 18.94 32.46 5.03
C PRO A 14 19.71 31.18 4.71
N GLY A 15 20.23 31.08 3.49
CA GLY A 15 21.17 30.03 3.12
C GLY A 15 22.52 30.23 3.83
N GLU A 16 23.23 29.12 4.09
CA GLU A 16 24.57 29.14 4.70
C GLU A 16 25.51 28.19 3.95
N GLY A 17 26.64 28.72 3.48
CA GLY A 17 27.63 27.95 2.72
C GLY A 17 27.03 27.34 1.44
N ALA A 18 27.09 26.02 1.30
CA ALA A 18 26.54 25.28 0.16
C ALA A 18 25.04 25.00 0.30
N PHE A 19 24.41 25.33 1.41
CA PHE A 19 22.99 25.09 1.66
C PHE A 19 22.17 26.32 1.28
N GLY A 20 21.06 26.07 0.57
CA GLY A 20 20.06 27.09 0.24
C GLY A 20 19.27 27.56 1.45
N PRO A 21 18.46 28.63 1.32
CA PRO A 21 17.56 29.10 2.38
C PRO A 21 16.47 28.07 2.73
N ILE A 22 16.06 28.11 4.00
CA ILE A 22 14.96 27.25 4.50
C ILE A 22 13.63 27.98 4.29
N TYR A 23 12.66 27.26 3.71
CA TYR A 23 11.30 27.73 3.51
C TYR A 23 10.33 26.88 4.32
N ARG A 24 9.28 27.50 4.85
CA ARG A 24 8.14 26.86 5.49
C ARG A 24 6.83 27.29 4.85
N SER A 25 5.78 26.52 5.12
CA SER A 25 4.42 26.92 4.74
C SER A 25 4.09 28.31 5.34
N PHE A 26 3.46 29.17 4.55
CA PHE A 26 3.00 30.47 5.07
C PHE A 26 1.95 30.33 6.18
N LEU A 27 1.28 29.16 6.27
CA LEU A 27 0.31 28.86 7.33
C LEU A 27 0.96 28.50 8.67
N SER A 28 2.23 28.08 8.66
CA SER A 28 2.99 27.70 9.86
C SER A 28 4.46 28.07 9.71
N PRO A 29 4.82 29.38 9.73
CA PRO A 29 6.20 29.82 9.51
C PRO A 29 7.10 29.57 10.72
N GLU A 30 6.57 29.59 11.94
CA GLU A 30 7.36 29.56 13.17
C GLU A 30 7.72 28.15 13.62
N HIS A 31 6.88 27.15 13.34
CA HIS A 31 7.07 25.75 13.73
C HIS A 31 6.58 24.79 12.65
N LEU A 32 7.04 23.54 12.71
CA LEU A 32 6.52 22.48 11.85
C LEU A 32 5.13 22.05 12.31
N VAL A 33 4.28 21.71 11.37
CA VAL A 33 2.98 21.07 11.69
C VAL A 33 3.27 19.61 12.01
N GLU A 34 2.90 19.17 13.19
CA GLU A 34 3.13 17.79 13.66
C GLU A 34 1.88 16.93 13.49
N ARG A 35 0.71 17.55 13.34
CA ARG A 35 -0.58 16.86 13.19
C ARG A 35 -1.64 17.79 12.59
N PRO A 36 -2.70 17.27 11.97
CA PRO A 36 -3.76 18.09 11.36
C PRO A 36 -4.50 18.97 12.38
N HIS A 37 -4.75 18.44 13.57
CA HIS A 37 -5.31 19.13 14.74
C HIS A 37 -5.14 18.29 16.01
N GLU A 38 -5.44 18.89 17.17
CA GLU A 38 -5.43 18.17 18.45
C GLU A 38 -6.37 16.96 18.43
N GLY A 39 -5.91 15.85 19.03
CA GLY A 39 -6.67 14.60 19.11
C GLY A 39 -6.44 13.62 17.96
N ILE A 40 -5.63 13.98 16.95
CA ILE A 40 -5.21 13.05 15.89
C ILE A 40 -3.74 12.68 16.12
N HIS A 41 -3.49 11.44 16.51
CA HIS A 41 -2.17 10.89 16.79
C HIS A 41 -1.79 9.68 15.92
N THR A 42 -2.77 9.12 15.21
CA THR A 42 -2.58 7.93 14.40
C THR A 42 -3.33 8.04 13.08
N MET A 43 -2.90 7.26 12.09
CA MET A 43 -3.60 7.16 10.81
C MET A 43 -5.03 6.64 10.99
N TYR A 44 -5.25 5.73 11.95
CA TYR A 44 -6.61 5.25 12.25
C TYR A 44 -7.52 6.38 12.75
N GLU A 45 -7.07 7.23 13.67
CA GLU A 45 -7.85 8.38 14.17
C GLU A 45 -8.14 9.38 13.06
N LEU A 46 -7.19 9.65 12.16
CA LEU A 46 -7.39 10.48 10.98
C LEU A 46 -8.51 9.94 10.07
N MET A 47 -8.55 8.62 9.90
CA MET A 47 -9.57 7.94 9.11
C MET A 47 -10.95 8.02 9.76
N GLU A 48 -11.05 7.81 11.06
CA GLU A 48 -12.29 7.95 11.81
C GLU A 48 -12.83 9.41 11.77
N GLU A 49 -11.95 10.37 11.81
CA GLU A 49 -12.31 11.78 11.63
C GLU A 49 -12.86 12.06 10.22
N ALA A 50 -12.21 11.50 9.20
CA ALA A 50 -12.71 11.59 7.82
C ALA A 50 -14.08 10.91 7.66
N ARG A 51 -14.28 9.75 8.30
CA ARG A 51 -15.55 9.04 8.34
C ARG A 51 -16.67 9.88 8.98
N LYS A 52 -16.39 10.50 10.11
CA LYS A 52 -17.35 11.39 10.81
C LYS A 52 -17.75 12.59 9.95
N ARG A 53 -16.79 13.22 9.27
CA ARG A 53 -17.04 14.44 8.48
C ARG A 53 -17.67 14.18 7.11
N PHE A 54 -17.34 13.06 6.48
CA PHE A 54 -17.61 12.83 5.07
C PHE A 54 -18.28 11.48 4.77
N GLY A 55 -18.74 10.76 5.78
CA GLY A 55 -19.18 9.38 5.69
C GLY A 55 -20.15 9.07 4.54
N ASP A 56 -21.12 9.91 4.29
CA ASP A 56 -22.13 9.72 3.24
C ASP A 56 -21.71 10.25 1.86
N LYS A 57 -20.51 10.84 1.75
CA LYS A 57 -20.01 11.34 0.47
C LYS A 57 -19.40 10.21 -0.35
N LYS A 58 -19.71 10.19 -1.64
CA LYS A 58 -19.13 9.27 -2.64
C LYS A 58 -17.74 9.75 -3.05
N ASN A 59 -16.74 9.53 -2.18
CA ASN A 59 -15.38 10.02 -2.36
C ASN A 59 -14.39 8.92 -2.76
N ILE A 60 -14.77 7.65 -2.69
CA ILE A 60 -13.95 6.53 -3.18
C ILE A 60 -14.44 6.18 -4.57
N ALA A 61 -13.54 6.29 -5.54
CA ALA A 61 -13.87 6.08 -6.94
C ALA A 61 -12.83 5.21 -7.63
N TRP A 62 -13.27 4.38 -8.58
CA TRP A 62 -12.39 3.59 -9.44
C TRP A 62 -13.00 3.40 -10.83
N ARG A 63 -12.20 2.87 -11.72
CA ARG A 63 -12.61 2.45 -13.06
C ARG A 63 -12.08 1.04 -13.31
N ASP A 64 -12.87 0.20 -13.96
CA ASP A 64 -12.41 -1.12 -14.40
C ASP A 64 -11.75 -1.01 -15.77
N ILE A 65 -10.81 -1.88 -16.05
CA ILE A 65 -10.27 -2.10 -17.39
C ILE A 65 -11.31 -2.94 -18.14
N VAL A 66 -11.87 -2.40 -19.22
CA VAL A 66 -12.87 -3.09 -20.06
C VAL A 66 -12.25 -3.70 -21.30
N ASP A 67 -11.15 -3.12 -21.80
CA ASP A 67 -10.39 -3.68 -22.92
C ASP A 67 -8.92 -3.23 -22.87
N GLU A 68 -8.06 -3.99 -23.54
CA GLU A 68 -6.63 -3.73 -23.66
C GLU A 68 -6.22 -3.65 -25.13
N HIS A 69 -5.65 -2.52 -25.53
CA HIS A 69 -5.15 -2.27 -26.86
C HIS A 69 -3.63 -2.22 -26.87
N GLN A 70 -3.00 -2.92 -27.81
CA GLN A 70 -1.55 -2.91 -27.98
C GLN A 70 -1.15 -2.22 -29.29
N GLU A 71 -0.17 -1.32 -29.20
CA GLU A 71 0.40 -0.62 -30.34
C GLU A 71 1.93 -0.77 -30.33
N GLN A 72 2.49 -1.14 -31.48
CA GLN A 72 3.95 -1.20 -31.65
C GLN A 72 4.48 0.14 -32.16
N LYS A 73 5.43 0.73 -31.42
CA LYS A 73 6.10 1.97 -31.80
C LYS A 73 7.60 1.77 -31.89
N VAL A 74 8.20 2.25 -32.98
CA VAL A 74 9.66 2.29 -33.10
C VAL A 74 10.17 3.51 -32.34
N VAL A 75 10.96 3.29 -31.30
CA VAL A 75 11.66 4.33 -30.52
C VAL A 75 13.15 4.30 -30.84
N THR A 76 13.72 5.48 -31.07
CA THR A 76 15.16 5.62 -31.29
C THR A 76 15.82 5.97 -29.96
N LYS A 77 16.79 5.17 -29.53
CA LYS A 77 17.65 5.44 -28.38
C LYS A 77 19.06 5.77 -28.84
N LYS A 78 19.68 6.78 -28.22
CA LYS A 78 21.12 7.02 -28.34
C LYS A 78 21.88 6.17 -27.32
N ILE A 79 22.79 5.32 -27.80
CA ILE A 79 23.73 4.54 -26.97
C ILE A 79 25.13 4.97 -27.39
N GLY A 80 25.74 5.87 -26.61
CA GLY A 80 26.95 6.56 -27.05
C GLY A 80 26.66 7.49 -28.23
N ASP A 81 27.40 7.32 -29.33
CA ASP A 81 27.22 8.10 -30.57
C ASP A 81 26.32 7.39 -31.62
N GLU A 82 25.83 6.19 -31.32
CA GLU A 82 24.97 5.43 -32.25
C GLU A 82 23.48 5.55 -31.94
N GLU A 83 22.67 5.71 -32.97
CA GLU A 83 21.22 5.64 -32.89
C GLU A 83 20.72 4.20 -33.11
N VAL A 84 20.18 3.59 -32.05
CA VAL A 84 19.58 2.26 -32.10
C VAL A 84 18.08 2.37 -32.13
N LYS A 85 17.44 1.74 -33.13
CA LYS A 85 15.97 1.64 -33.23
C LYS A 85 15.50 0.38 -32.51
N GLU A 86 14.61 0.56 -31.55
CA GLU A 86 13.97 -0.53 -30.80
C GLU A 86 12.44 -0.45 -31.00
N THR A 87 11.81 -1.59 -31.33
CA THR A 87 10.35 -1.66 -31.36
C THR A 87 9.84 -1.94 -29.95
N LYS A 88 9.04 -1.02 -29.42
CA LYS A 88 8.36 -1.16 -28.13
C LYS A 88 6.88 -1.36 -28.32
N THR A 89 6.32 -2.31 -27.59
CA THR A 89 4.87 -2.48 -27.49
C THR A 89 4.35 -1.57 -26.36
N TRP A 90 3.40 -0.72 -26.70
CA TRP A 90 2.67 0.14 -25.77
C TRP A 90 1.29 -0.45 -25.55
N THR A 91 0.91 -0.57 -24.28
CA THR A 91 -0.41 -1.04 -23.88
C THR A 91 -1.26 0.16 -23.46
N TYR A 92 -2.46 0.25 -23.99
CA TYR A 92 -3.47 1.26 -23.66
C TYR A 92 -4.71 0.54 -23.13
N TYR A 93 -5.27 1.07 -22.06
CA TYR A 93 -6.45 0.49 -21.43
C TYR A 93 -7.69 1.32 -21.76
N GLU A 94 -8.74 0.64 -22.23
CA GLU A 94 -10.07 1.21 -22.24
C GLU A 94 -10.68 1.03 -20.84
N LEU A 95 -11.17 2.13 -20.27
CA LEU A 95 -11.65 2.15 -18.89
C LEU A 95 -13.15 2.40 -18.84
N SER A 96 -13.85 1.68 -17.95
CA SER A 96 -15.27 1.92 -17.68
C SER A 96 -15.55 3.35 -17.19
N PRO A 97 -16.81 3.82 -17.17
CA PRO A 97 -17.19 4.97 -16.37
C PRO A 97 -16.79 4.82 -14.91
N TYR A 98 -16.60 5.93 -14.19
CA TYR A 98 -16.30 5.89 -12.77
C TYR A 98 -17.43 5.23 -11.97
N LYS A 99 -17.03 4.31 -11.11
CA LYS A 99 -17.84 3.73 -10.04
C LYS A 99 -17.51 4.41 -8.72
N TYR A 100 -18.48 4.51 -7.82
CA TYR A 100 -18.32 5.24 -6.57
C TYR A 100 -18.94 4.49 -5.42
N ILE A 101 -18.27 4.53 -4.27
CA ILE A 101 -18.84 4.18 -2.97
C ILE A 101 -18.67 5.32 -1.98
N THR A 102 -19.49 5.34 -0.95
CA THR A 102 -19.36 6.29 0.14
C THR A 102 -18.18 5.94 1.04
N ILE A 103 -17.72 6.92 1.81
CA ILE A 103 -16.71 6.70 2.85
C ILE A 103 -17.20 5.64 3.87
N ASN A 104 -18.48 5.68 4.26
CA ASN A 104 -19.05 4.71 5.19
C ASN A 104 -19.04 3.28 4.63
N GLU A 105 -19.39 3.09 3.35
CA GLU A 105 -19.32 1.78 2.68
C GLU A 105 -17.87 1.27 2.63
N PHE A 106 -16.92 2.13 2.30
CA PHE A 106 -15.51 1.78 2.28
C PHE A 106 -15.02 1.34 3.67
N PHE A 107 -15.28 2.15 4.72
CA PHE A 107 -14.84 1.81 6.07
C PHE A 107 -15.56 0.61 6.67
N LYS A 108 -16.79 0.34 6.26
CA LYS A 108 -17.45 -0.92 6.61
C LYS A 108 -16.65 -2.11 6.08
N THR A 109 -16.21 -2.06 4.83
CA THR A 109 -15.36 -3.11 4.26
C THR A 109 -14.00 -3.21 4.98
N VAL A 110 -13.41 -2.08 5.35
CA VAL A 110 -12.18 -2.04 6.18
C VAL A 110 -12.41 -2.72 7.53
N ASP A 111 -13.50 -2.41 8.22
CA ASP A 111 -13.84 -3.01 9.52
C ASP A 111 -14.01 -4.53 9.43
N GLU A 112 -14.71 -5.00 8.39
CA GLU A 112 -14.94 -6.41 8.13
C GLU A 112 -13.63 -7.13 7.75
N PHE A 113 -12.82 -6.57 6.84
CA PHE A 113 -11.54 -7.16 6.43
C PHE A 113 -10.52 -7.19 7.58
N ALA A 114 -10.40 -6.11 8.34
CA ALA A 114 -9.53 -6.02 9.51
C ALA A 114 -9.88 -7.06 10.57
N SER A 115 -11.18 -7.30 10.80
CA SER A 115 -11.67 -8.34 11.70
C SER A 115 -11.32 -9.74 11.18
N GLY A 116 -11.41 -9.97 9.87
CA GLY A 116 -10.97 -11.20 9.23
C GLY A 116 -9.46 -11.44 9.37
N MET A 117 -8.64 -10.38 9.16
CA MET A 117 -7.19 -10.45 9.40
C MET A 117 -6.87 -10.86 10.85
N HIS A 118 -7.61 -10.31 11.82
CA HIS A 118 -7.46 -10.68 13.23
C HIS A 118 -7.78 -12.18 13.47
N GLN A 119 -8.84 -12.73 12.83
CA GLN A 119 -9.16 -14.16 12.91
C GLN A 119 -8.06 -15.06 12.31
N LEU A 120 -7.31 -14.57 11.35
CA LEU A 120 -6.13 -15.23 10.77
C LEU A 120 -4.88 -15.11 11.65
N GLY A 121 -5.00 -14.50 12.84
CA GLY A 121 -3.91 -14.30 13.79
C GLY A 121 -2.93 -13.20 13.38
N LEU A 122 -3.33 -12.28 12.50
CA LEU A 122 -2.58 -11.07 12.17
C LEU A 122 -2.94 -9.98 13.19
N ASN A 123 -1.94 -9.41 13.84
CA ASN A 123 -2.12 -8.44 14.92
C ASN A 123 -0.89 -7.51 15.04
N GLN A 124 -0.84 -6.65 16.05
CA GLN A 124 0.22 -5.66 16.28
C GLN A 124 1.66 -6.24 16.36
N LYS A 125 1.82 -7.56 16.53
CA LYS A 125 3.13 -8.23 16.57
C LYS A 125 3.52 -8.83 15.22
N THR A 126 2.70 -8.65 14.21
CA THR A 126 2.92 -9.22 12.88
C THR A 126 3.24 -8.12 11.87
N VAL A 127 4.03 -8.46 10.85
CA VAL A 127 4.25 -7.61 9.69
C VAL A 127 3.48 -8.17 8.51
N PHE A 128 2.80 -7.30 7.79
CA PHE A 128 1.98 -7.63 6.65
C PHE A 128 2.54 -6.99 5.37
N ASN A 129 2.55 -7.71 4.25
CA ASN A 129 2.98 -7.15 2.97
C ASN A 129 1.80 -6.91 2.04
N ILE A 130 1.84 -5.82 1.28
CA ILE A 130 0.88 -5.55 0.21
C ILE A 130 1.65 -5.55 -1.11
N PHE A 131 1.50 -6.64 -1.87
CA PHE A 131 2.07 -6.86 -3.19
C PHE A 131 0.95 -6.94 -4.22
N ALA A 132 0.38 -5.80 -4.56
CA ALA A 132 -0.80 -5.71 -5.42
C ALA A 132 -0.81 -4.41 -6.21
N SER A 133 -1.46 -4.44 -7.37
CA SER A 133 -1.76 -3.22 -8.13
C SER A 133 -2.66 -2.29 -7.33
N THR A 134 -2.47 -0.98 -7.49
CA THR A 134 -3.25 0.03 -6.77
C THR A 134 -4.72 -0.03 -7.17
N ASN A 135 -5.57 -0.41 -6.22
CA ASN A 135 -7.03 -0.51 -6.38
C ASN A 135 -7.73 -0.31 -5.03
N VAL A 136 -9.05 -0.50 -4.98
CA VAL A 136 -9.82 -0.34 -3.74
C VAL A 136 -9.44 -1.39 -2.70
N SER A 137 -9.22 -2.66 -3.08
CA SER A 137 -8.84 -3.73 -2.14
C SER A 137 -7.43 -3.52 -1.56
N TRP A 138 -6.50 -2.92 -2.32
CA TRP A 138 -5.21 -2.45 -1.80
C TRP A 138 -5.41 -1.44 -0.65
N GLN A 139 -6.28 -0.45 -0.87
CA GLN A 139 -6.60 0.55 0.15
C GLN A 139 -7.29 -0.08 1.36
N VAL A 140 -8.23 -1.01 1.15
CA VAL A 140 -8.86 -1.76 2.26
C VAL A 140 -7.81 -2.48 3.09
N ALA A 141 -6.87 -3.18 2.45
CA ALA A 141 -5.80 -3.90 3.16
C ALA A 141 -4.92 -2.95 4.00
N ALA A 142 -4.46 -1.82 3.42
CA ALA A 142 -3.63 -0.84 4.12
C ALA A 142 -4.38 -0.19 5.30
N GLN A 143 -5.64 0.23 5.09
CA GLN A 143 -6.45 0.86 6.11
C GLN A 143 -6.80 -0.13 7.26
N SER A 144 -6.97 -1.41 6.92
CA SER A 144 -7.18 -2.46 7.91
C SER A 144 -5.94 -2.69 8.79
N CYS A 145 -4.74 -2.54 8.22
CA CYS A 145 -3.51 -2.58 9.00
C CYS A 145 -3.46 -1.42 10.00
N PHE A 146 -3.76 -0.18 9.59
CA PHE A 146 -3.83 0.95 10.52
C PHE A 146 -4.86 0.72 11.64
N ARG A 147 -6.04 0.16 11.30
CA ARG A 147 -7.09 -0.13 12.28
C ARG A 147 -6.67 -1.17 13.32
N GLN A 148 -5.88 -2.18 12.92
CA GLN A 148 -5.42 -3.25 13.82
C GLN A 148 -4.00 -3.04 14.35
N GLY A 149 -3.39 -1.88 14.08
CA GLY A 149 -2.02 -1.59 14.50
C GLY A 149 -0.99 -2.54 13.92
N ILE A 150 -1.27 -3.13 12.75
CA ILE A 150 -0.36 -4.03 12.06
C ILE A 150 0.62 -3.19 11.25
N THR A 151 1.92 -3.37 11.45
CA THR A 151 2.92 -2.78 10.57
C THR A 151 2.80 -3.42 9.19
N PHE A 152 2.62 -2.62 8.13
CA PHE A 152 2.66 -3.18 6.79
C PHE A 152 3.84 -2.65 5.98
N CYS A 153 4.32 -3.45 5.05
CA CYS A 153 5.27 -3.04 4.02
C CYS A 153 4.63 -3.16 2.64
N THR A 154 5.14 -2.38 1.69
CA THR A 154 4.63 -2.41 0.32
C THR A 154 5.69 -2.91 -0.64
N SER A 155 5.27 -3.76 -1.57
CA SER A 155 6.08 -4.19 -2.70
C SER A 155 5.41 -3.74 -3.99
N TYR A 156 6.18 -3.14 -4.90
CA TYR A 156 5.64 -2.76 -6.21
C TYR A 156 5.17 -3.99 -6.97
N ASP A 157 4.04 -3.91 -7.63
CA ASP A 157 3.46 -5.00 -8.44
C ASP A 157 4.35 -5.42 -9.63
N THR A 158 5.27 -4.55 -10.04
CA THR A 158 6.28 -4.81 -11.06
C THR A 158 7.58 -5.42 -10.50
N LEU A 159 7.63 -5.67 -9.18
CA LEU A 159 8.83 -6.23 -8.55
C LEU A 159 9.02 -7.69 -8.98
N GLY A 160 10.24 -8.02 -9.40
CA GLY A 160 10.61 -9.41 -9.71
C GLY A 160 10.70 -10.28 -8.44
N PRO A 161 10.88 -11.59 -8.60
CA PRO A 161 10.94 -12.53 -7.48
C PRO A 161 11.99 -12.14 -6.41
N GLU A 162 13.19 -11.77 -6.81
CA GLU A 162 14.29 -11.40 -5.90
C GLU A 162 13.95 -10.17 -5.05
N GLY A 163 13.36 -9.14 -5.66
CA GLY A 163 12.99 -7.94 -4.94
C GLY A 163 11.82 -8.20 -3.98
N LEU A 164 10.85 -9.01 -4.38
CA LEU A 164 9.76 -9.44 -3.51
C LEU A 164 10.30 -10.25 -2.33
N GLN A 165 11.22 -11.20 -2.56
CA GLN A 165 11.84 -11.99 -1.50
C GLN A 165 12.46 -11.09 -0.42
N VAL A 166 13.29 -10.13 -0.80
CA VAL A 166 13.92 -9.18 0.15
C VAL A 166 12.87 -8.44 0.98
N SER A 167 11.79 -7.98 0.34
CA SER A 167 10.71 -7.24 1.02
C SER A 167 9.84 -8.10 1.95
N LEU A 168 9.96 -9.43 1.87
CA LEU A 168 9.28 -10.35 2.78
C LEU A 168 10.20 -10.85 3.89
N GLU A 169 11.48 -11.10 3.59
CA GLU A 169 12.45 -11.61 4.56
C GLU A 169 12.93 -10.55 5.54
N GLU A 170 13.34 -9.37 5.03
CA GLU A 170 13.95 -8.32 5.84
C GLU A 170 13.03 -7.84 6.99
N PRO A 171 11.72 -7.56 6.76
CA PRO A 171 10.80 -7.16 7.82
C PRO A 171 10.09 -8.35 8.51
N GLU A 172 10.48 -9.59 8.23
CA GLU A 172 9.90 -10.81 8.81
C GLU A 172 8.38 -10.94 8.60
N VAL A 173 7.94 -10.81 7.34
CA VAL A 173 6.52 -10.82 6.98
C VAL A 173 5.84 -12.15 7.29
N GLN A 174 4.70 -12.08 7.99
CA GLN A 174 3.87 -13.24 8.31
C GLN A 174 2.60 -13.35 7.45
N GLY A 175 2.16 -12.26 6.85
CA GLY A 175 0.99 -12.24 5.96
C GLY A 175 1.20 -11.37 4.73
N ILE A 176 0.59 -11.74 3.62
CA ILE A 176 0.64 -10.99 2.36
C ILE A 176 -0.76 -10.86 1.76
N PHE A 177 -1.05 -9.68 1.21
CA PHE A 177 -2.15 -9.46 0.28
C PHE A 177 -1.60 -9.28 -1.13
N THR A 178 -2.17 -9.98 -2.12
CA THR A 178 -1.74 -9.92 -3.50
C THR A 178 -2.91 -10.07 -4.47
N ASN A 179 -2.73 -9.64 -5.73
CA ASN A 179 -3.68 -9.98 -6.80
C ASN A 179 -3.37 -11.36 -7.38
N ALA A 180 -4.39 -12.07 -7.86
CA ALA A 180 -4.27 -13.40 -8.43
C ALA A 180 -3.18 -13.51 -9.51
N GLN A 181 -3.02 -12.48 -10.35
CA GLN A 181 -2.00 -12.42 -11.40
C GLN A 181 -0.56 -12.46 -10.87
N HIS A 182 -0.32 -12.03 -9.62
CA HIS A 182 0.99 -11.99 -9.00
C HIS A 182 1.35 -13.26 -8.21
N LEU A 183 0.40 -14.17 -8.02
CA LEU A 183 0.64 -15.44 -7.32
C LEU A 183 1.78 -16.26 -7.94
N LYS A 184 1.98 -16.17 -9.27
CA LYS A 184 3.12 -16.82 -9.96
C LYS A 184 4.48 -16.30 -9.50
N VAL A 185 4.58 -15.02 -9.14
CA VAL A 185 5.81 -14.42 -8.62
C VAL A 185 6.04 -14.90 -7.19
N LEU A 186 5.00 -14.86 -6.36
CA LEU A 186 5.04 -15.33 -4.98
C LEU A 186 5.42 -16.82 -4.90
N GLU A 187 4.83 -17.67 -5.74
CA GLU A 187 5.11 -19.12 -5.79
C GLU A 187 6.61 -19.43 -5.93
N LYS A 188 7.36 -18.61 -6.70
CA LYS A 188 8.78 -18.82 -6.95
C LYS A 188 9.66 -18.61 -5.72
N ILE A 189 9.22 -17.80 -4.77
CA ILE A 189 10.04 -17.38 -3.63
C ILE A 189 9.48 -17.81 -2.27
N ILE A 190 8.28 -18.36 -2.22
CA ILE A 190 7.58 -18.66 -0.97
C ILE A 190 8.33 -19.69 -0.09
N ASP A 191 9.15 -20.53 -0.69
CA ASP A 191 9.99 -21.49 0.06
C ASP A 191 11.12 -20.80 0.82
N GLN A 192 11.60 -19.64 0.32
CA GLN A 192 12.64 -18.82 0.96
C GLN A 192 12.07 -17.90 2.06
N THR A 193 10.76 -17.78 2.18
CA THR A 193 10.10 -16.90 3.15
C THR A 193 9.38 -17.70 4.25
N PRO A 194 10.08 -18.39 5.15
CA PRO A 194 9.50 -19.38 6.08
C PRO A 194 8.50 -18.81 7.08
N LEU A 195 8.58 -17.52 7.38
CA LEU A 195 7.65 -16.85 8.31
C LEU A 195 6.31 -16.47 7.67
N LEU A 196 6.25 -16.40 6.33
CA LEU A 196 5.01 -16.10 5.60
C LEU A 196 4.04 -17.28 5.73
N ARG A 197 2.94 -17.11 6.45
CA ARG A 197 1.95 -18.15 6.74
C ARG A 197 0.54 -17.82 6.26
N VAL A 198 0.22 -16.54 6.07
CA VAL A 198 -1.08 -16.09 5.59
C VAL A 198 -0.93 -15.47 4.20
N VAL A 199 -1.59 -16.05 3.21
CA VAL A 199 -1.65 -15.53 1.85
C VAL A 199 -3.09 -15.19 1.52
N ILE A 200 -3.38 -13.90 1.37
CA ILE A 200 -4.68 -13.39 0.95
C ILE A 200 -4.56 -12.95 -0.51
N TYR A 201 -5.44 -13.43 -1.37
CA TYR A 201 -5.44 -13.05 -2.78
C TYR A 201 -6.79 -12.51 -3.24
N ASP A 202 -6.76 -11.62 -4.23
CA ASP A 202 -7.92 -10.98 -4.84
C ASP A 202 -7.96 -11.26 -6.34
N GLY A 203 -9.13 -11.59 -6.86
CA GLY A 203 -9.37 -11.95 -8.25
C GLY A 203 -9.36 -13.45 -8.53
N GLU A 204 -9.69 -13.81 -9.77
CA GLU A 204 -9.71 -15.20 -10.23
C GLU A 204 -8.30 -15.76 -10.37
N ALA A 205 -8.03 -16.90 -9.75
CA ALA A 205 -6.71 -17.54 -9.73
C ALA A 205 -6.78 -18.96 -10.31
N ASP A 206 -5.67 -19.37 -10.96
CA ASP A 206 -5.48 -20.75 -11.43
C ASP A 206 -5.38 -21.70 -10.22
N GLU A 207 -6.27 -22.68 -10.15
CA GLU A 207 -6.31 -23.69 -9.08
C GLU A 207 -4.97 -24.43 -8.91
N ASN A 208 -4.25 -24.70 -10.01
CA ASN A 208 -2.95 -25.34 -9.91
C ASN A 208 -1.94 -24.48 -9.16
N ILE A 209 -1.97 -23.16 -9.34
CA ILE A 209 -1.08 -22.22 -8.61
C ILE A 209 -1.48 -22.21 -7.15
N LEU A 210 -2.79 -22.10 -6.85
CA LEU A 210 -3.30 -22.14 -5.48
C LEU A 210 -2.88 -23.44 -4.75
N ASN A 211 -3.03 -24.57 -5.41
CA ASN A 211 -2.63 -25.88 -4.86
C ASN A 211 -1.13 -25.97 -4.58
N ARG A 212 -0.27 -25.45 -5.48
CA ARG A 212 1.17 -25.41 -5.26
C ARG A 212 1.58 -24.49 -4.12
N ILE A 213 1.01 -23.29 -4.04
CA ILE A 213 1.25 -22.38 -2.91
C ILE A 213 0.77 -23.00 -1.60
N HIS A 214 -0.46 -23.55 -1.58
CA HIS A 214 -0.99 -24.22 -0.40
C HIS A 214 -0.07 -25.35 0.07
N SER A 215 0.40 -26.19 -0.84
CA SER A 215 1.31 -27.29 -0.55
C SER A 215 2.62 -26.81 0.11
N LYS A 216 3.15 -25.67 -0.34
CA LYS A 216 4.40 -25.09 0.17
C LYS A 216 4.27 -24.47 1.56
N ILE A 217 3.09 -23.97 1.92
CA ILE A 217 2.86 -23.34 3.23
C ILE A 217 2.18 -24.25 4.24
N SER A 218 1.53 -25.34 3.83
CA SER A 218 0.66 -26.19 4.69
C SER A 218 1.36 -26.76 5.93
N GLY A 219 2.67 -26.89 5.90
CA GLY A 219 3.48 -27.31 7.06
C GLY A 219 3.79 -26.19 8.07
N ARG A 220 3.42 -24.95 7.80
CA ARG A 220 3.69 -23.80 8.66
C ARG A 220 2.57 -23.63 9.70
N PRO A 221 2.89 -23.21 10.94
CA PRO A 221 1.86 -22.99 11.97
C PRO A 221 0.81 -21.96 11.52
N ASN A 222 -0.47 -22.34 11.59
CA ASN A 222 -1.61 -21.51 11.19
C ASN A 222 -1.53 -20.99 9.74
N ALA A 223 -1.01 -21.83 8.84
CA ALA A 223 -0.91 -21.48 7.43
C ALA A 223 -2.30 -21.42 6.77
N VAL A 224 -2.56 -20.35 6.04
CA VAL A 224 -3.81 -20.10 5.33
C VAL A 224 -3.54 -19.47 3.97
N LEU A 225 -4.16 -20.01 2.92
CA LEU A 225 -4.32 -19.41 1.61
C LEU A 225 -5.81 -19.15 1.41
N ILE A 226 -6.22 -17.89 1.27
CA ILE A 226 -7.62 -17.49 1.36
C ILE A 226 -7.95 -16.35 0.38
N HIS A 227 -9.14 -16.38 -0.20
CA HIS A 227 -9.63 -15.30 -1.05
C HIS A 227 -10.04 -14.08 -0.23
N TYR A 228 -9.83 -12.89 -0.79
CA TYR A 228 -10.16 -11.59 -0.18
C TYR A 228 -11.60 -11.51 0.35
N ASP A 229 -12.58 -11.91 -0.46
CA ASP A 229 -13.99 -11.87 -0.08
C ASP A 229 -14.33 -12.82 1.09
N GLU A 230 -13.57 -13.91 1.23
CA GLU A 230 -13.74 -14.84 2.35
C GLU A 230 -13.21 -14.24 3.65
N VAL A 231 -12.10 -13.49 3.59
CA VAL A 231 -11.60 -12.74 4.76
C VAL A 231 -12.65 -11.73 5.23
N ILE A 232 -13.27 -10.97 4.32
CA ILE A 232 -14.36 -10.04 4.64
C ILE A 232 -15.55 -10.78 5.27
N ARG A 233 -15.97 -11.89 4.67
CA ARG A 233 -17.11 -12.69 5.15
C ARG A 233 -16.87 -13.21 6.56
N ASN A 234 -15.68 -13.74 6.82
CA ASN A 234 -15.28 -14.24 8.14
C ASN A 234 -15.22 -13.11 9.17
N GLY A 235 -14.65 -11.97 8.80
CA GLY A 235 -14.60 -10.79 9.66
C GLY A 235 -15.97 -10.22 9.98
N LYS A 236 -16.89 -10.17 9.01
CA LYS A 236 -18.27 -9.75 9.21
C LYS A 236 -19.00 -10.59 10.23
N GLN A 237 -18.72 -11.90 10.30
CA GLN A 237 -19.31 -12.81 11.29
C GLN A 237 -18.67 -12.69 12.66
N ASN A 238 -17.43 -12.22 12.74
CA ASN A 238 -16.61 -12.16 13.95
C ASN A 238 -15.94 -10.78 14.09
N MET A 239 -16.75 -9.74 14.18
CA MET A 239 -16.27 -8.35 14.28
C MET A 239 -15.45 -8.13 15.55
N VAL A 240 -14.30 -7.46 15.41
CA VAL A 240 -13.45 -7.02 16.52
C VAL A 240 -13.29 -5.50 16.51
N GLY A 241 -13.03 -4.91 17.68
CA GLY A 241 -12.70 -3.49 17.79
C GLY A 241 -11.35 -3.14 17.17
N PRO A 242 -11.05 -1.84 17.01
CA PRO A 242 -9.73 -1.39 16.61
C PRO A 242 -8.70 -1.71 17.70
N ALA A 243 -7.48 -2.00 17.28
CA ALA A 243 -6.38 -2.17 18.23
C ALA A 243 -5.85 -0.81 18.69
N PRO A 244 -5.45 -0.67 19.96
CA PRO A 244 -4.85 0.58 20.44
C PRO A 244 -3.50 0.81 19.77
N THR A 245 -3.29 2.01 19.22
CA THR A 245 -2.04 2.44 18.58
C THR A 245 -1.61 3.80 19.08
N GLN A 246 -0.32 4.12 18.96
CA GLN A 246 0.27 5.38 19.36
C GLN A 246 1.01 6.03 18.19
N GLY A 247 1.26 7.34 18.29
CA GLY A 247 1.99 8.09 17.26
C GLY A 247 3.36 7.51 16.92
N LYS A 248 4.07 6.96 17.91
CA LYS A 248 5.41 6.37 17.74
C LYS A 248 5.42 4.93 17.21
N ASP A 249 4.26 4.28 17.13
CA ASP A 249 4.19 2.93 16.59
C ASP A 249 4.49 2.94 15.09
N VAL A 250 5.24 1.94 14.65
CA VAL A 250 5.57 1.77 13.23
C VAL A 250 4.29 1.46 12.47
N ALA A 251 3.93 2.34 11.56
CA ALA A 251 2.73 2.22 10.74
C ALA A 251 3.02 1.46 9.45
N CYS A 252 4.10 1.83 8.74
CA CYS A 252 4.48 1.12 7.52
C CYS A 252 5.98 1.20 7.23
N ILE A 253 6.43 0.30 6.34
CA ILE A 253 7.77 0.25 5.78
C ILE A 253 7.66 0.44 4.27
N MET A 254 8.22 1.53 3.74
CA MET A 254 8.18 1.86 2.32
C MET A 254 9.54 1.58 1.67
N TYR A 255 9.58 0.68 0.70
CA TYR A 255 10.81 0.37 -0.02
C TYR A 255 11.12 1.40 -1.09
N THR A 256 12.38 1.81 -1.14
CA THR A 256 12.90 2.73 -2.16
C THR A 256 13.97 2.03 -2.99
N SER A 257 14.17 2.47 -4.23
CA SER A 257 15.13 1.87 -5.18
C SER A 257 16.61 2.08 -4.81
N GLY A 258 16.93 2.58 -3.64
CA GLY A 258 18.27 2.78 -3.10
C GLY A 258 19.36 3.12 -4.12
N SER A 259 20.20 4.09 -3.86
CA SER A 259 21.34 4.47 -4.73
C SER A 259 22.37 3.34 -4.95
N THR A 260 22.33 2.29 -4.16
CA THR A 260 23.25 1.13 -4.17
C THR A 260 22.68 -0.10 -4.88
N GLY A 261 21.53 0.02 -5.56
CA GLY A 261 20.90 -1.07 -6.33
C GLY A 261 20.04 -2.04 -5.53
N LYS A 262 20.19 -2.15 -4.21
CA LYS A 262 19.27 -2.94 -3.38
C LYS A 262 18.17 -2.03 -2.80
N PRO A 263 16.89 -2.47 -2.80
CA PRO A 263 15.82 -1.76 -2.14
C PRO A 263 16.14 -1.52 -0.65
N LYS A 264 15.76 -0.36 -0.12
CA LYS A 264 15.90 -0.03 1.31
C LYS A 264 14.54 0.26 1.90
N GLY A 265 14.21 -0.38 3.01
CA GLY A 265 12.97 -0.16 3.75
C GLY A 265 13.09 1.11 4.62
N VAL A 266 12.25 2.10 4.34
CA VAL A 266 12.11 3.31 5.18
C VAL A 266 10.99 3.06 6.17
N ILE A 267 11.32 3.10 7.46
CA ILE A 267 10.37 2.92 8.55
C ILE A 267 9.63 4.24 8.79
N LEU A 268 8.30 4.20 8.74
CA LEU A 268 7.43 5.33 8.99
C LEU A 268 6.50 5.03 10.18
N THR A 269 6.52 5.92 11.17
CA THR A 269 5.59 5.87 12.31
C THR A 269 4.27 6.57 11.97
N ASN A 270 3.24 6.41 12.82
CA ASN A 270 2.02 7.18 12.69
C ASN A 270 2.32 8.70 12.73
N ASP A 271 3.19 9.16 13.64
CA ASP A 271 3.60 10.58 13.71
C ASP A 271 4.20 11.09 12.39
N ASN A 272 4.98 10.25 11.68
CA ASN A 272 5.53 10.65 10.37
C ASN A 272 4.47 10.77 9.27
N LEU A 273 3.39 9.99 9.35
CA LEU A 273 2.36 9.97 8.32
C LEU A 273 1.31 11.07 8.49
N ILE A 274 1.08 11.52 9.73
CA ILE A 274 0.06 12.54 10.04
C ILE A 274 0.61 13.97 10.06
N ALA A 275 1.94 14.17 10.05
CA ALA A 275 2.65 15.45 10.15
C ALA A 275 2.58 16.32 8.88
#